data_7461add6cda7efe6d24794c0d3ca55ad
#
_entry.id   7461add6cda7efe6d24794c0d3ca55ad
#
_cell.length_a   1.000
_cell.length_b   1.000
_cell.length_c   1.000
_cell.angle_alpha   90.00
_cell.angle_beta   90.00
_cell.angle_gamma   90.00
#
_symmetry.space_group_name_H-M   'P 1'
#
loop_
_entity.id
_entity.type
_entity.pdbx_description
1 polymer ?
#
loop_
_entity_poly.entity_id
_entity_poly.type
_entity_poly.pdbx_seq_one_letter_code
_entity_poly.pdbx_strand_id
1 'polypeptide(L)'
;GCDGANSITRKQMKTKMDNLGFTQKWAVVDLILKKKKNNLPDRTIQYSNPKQPATYCRNVGRRRRWEFAIKKNHTDKNVLSESYIWNFLKPWLNKSEAIIERKTIYTFESAIARKWRKGRVFIAGDAAHLMPPFMGQGMCAGIRDASNLAWKIANCIRNKFDETLLNTYQSERSLNVKEYIETTMRMGEFVNAVESIQITDNIKSDNKGIKSMQSIKPKLGKGLGNLKDRNRGKTFPQFKLKNNKTLDDYFSKKGMLILSSKIKPKNS
;
A
#
# COMPACT_ATOMS: atom_id res chain seq x y z
N GLY A 1 -8.18 7.01 15.13
CA GLY A 1 -8.40 7.80 13.91
C GLY A 1 -7.80 7.14 12.69
N CYS A 2 -8.58 7.08 11.63
CA CYS A 2 -8.13 6.72 10.29
C CYS A 2 -8.49 7.90 9.36
N ASP A 3 -8.02 9.09 9.75
CA ASP A 3 -8.44 10.41 9.27
C ASP A 3 -7.40 11.04 8.31
N GLY A 4 -6.60 10.20 7.66
CA GLY A 4 -5.73 10.55 6.55
C GLY A 4 -4.39 11.19 6.93
N ALA A 5 -3.65 11.60 5.91
CA ALA A 5 -2.28 12.13 6.04
C ALA A 5 -2.19 13.35 6.96
N ASN A 6 -3.20 14.21 6.96
CA ASN A 6 -3.27 15.41 7.80
C ASN A 6 -4.02 15.20 9.13
N SER A 7 -4.02 13.97 9.64
CA SER A 7 -4.77 13.48 10.79
C SER A 7 -4.84 14.46 11.96
N ILE A 8 -6.06 14.86 12.30
CA ILE A 8 -6.36 15.67 13.48
C ILE A 8 -6.13 14.81 14.73
N THR A 9 -6.53 13.53 14.68
CA THR A 9 -6.32 12.57 15.79
C THR A 9 -4.84 12.46 16.14
N ARG A 10 -3.96 12.31 15.12
CA ARG A 10 -2.51 12.26 15.34
C ARG A 10 -1.98 13.55 15.99
N LYS A 11 -2.46 14.72 15.54
CA LYS A 11 -2.09 16.02 16.12
C LYS A 11 -2.50 16.09 17.59
N GLN A 12 -3.72 15.65 17.94
CA GLN A 12 -4.19 15.62 19.33
C GLN A 12 -3.40 14.63 20.20
N MET A 13 -2.94 13.54 19.65
CA MET A 13 -2.02 12.62 20.35
C MET A 13 -0.64 13.25 20.59
N LYS A 14 -0.31 14.37 19.95
CA LYS A 14 1.01 15.02 19.95
C LYS A 14 2.14 14.07 19.53
N THR A 15 1.87 13.18 18.57
CA THR A 15 2.88 12.28 17.99
C THR A 15 3.37 12.81 16.66
N LYS A 16 4.69 12.68 16.43
CA LYS A 16 5.36 13.13 15.20
C LYS A 16 5.39 12.01 14.16
N MET A 17 5.50 12.39 12.88
CA MET A 17 5.86 11.49 11.79
C MET A 17 7.38 11.51 11.59
N ASP A 18 7.98 10.35 11.45
CA ASP A 18 9.35 10.22 10.98
C ASP A 18 9.33 10.06 9.46
N ASN A 19 9.95 11.00 8.76
CA ASN A 19 10.11 10.91 7.31
C ASN A 19 11.19 9.86 6.99
N LEU A 20 10.90 8.98 6.04
CA LEU A 20 11.79 7.89 5.63
C LEU A 20 12.60 8.23 4.36
N GLY A 21 12.57 9.49 3.91
CA GLY A 21 13.48 10.02 2.89
C GLY A 21 12.90 10.10 1.47
N PHE A 22 11.64 9.69 1.25
CA PHE A 22 11.01 9.83 -0.06
C PHE A 22 9.95 10.94 -0.05
N THR A 23 10.11 11.90 -0.98
CA THR A 23 9.11 12.94 -1.22
C THR A 23 9.13 13.30 -2.70
N GLN A 24 8.02 13.13 -3.41
CA GLN A 24 7.89 13.48 -4.82
C GLN A 24 6.50 14.06 -5.13
N LYS A 25 6.48 15.09 -5.99
CA LYS A 25 5.23 15.62 -6.56
C LYS A 25 4.89 14.90 -7.86
N TRP A 26 3.65 14.48 -7.97
CA TRP A 26 3.09 13.85 -9.16
C TRP A 26 1.77 14.53 -9.57
N ALA A 27 1.64 14.79 -10.85
CA ALA A 27 0.36 15.19 -11.41
C ALA A 27 -0.48 13.92 -11.68
N VAL A 28 -1.74 13.96 -11.28
CA VAL A 28 -2.71 12.90 -11.49
C VAL A 28 -3.83 13.44 -12.35
N VAL A 29 -4.06 12.82 -13.51
CA VAL A 29 -5.05 13.23 -14.49
C VAL A 29 -6.02 12.08 -14.72
N ASP A 30 -7.26 12.27 -14.34
CA ASP A 30 -8.36 11.36 -14.62
C ASP A 30 -9.09 11.80 -15.90
N LEU A 31 -9.33 10.83 -16.79
CA LEU A 31 -9.92 11.04 -18.11
C LEU A 31 -11.10 10.10 -18.34
N ILE A 32 -12.09 10.57 -19.07
CA ILE A 32 -13.19 9.77 -19.60
C ILE A 32 -13.01 9.65 -21.12
N LEU A 33 -12.81 8.44 -21.62
CA LEU A 33 -12.78 8.18 -23.07
C LEU A 33 -14.18 8.42 -23.67
N LYS A 34 -14.26 9.15 -24.77
CA LYS A 34 -15.51 9.38 -25.50
C LYS A 34 -16.01 8.08 -26.15
N LYS A 35 -15.09 7.24 -26.64
CA LYS A 35 -15.37 5.91 -27.22
C LYS A 35 -14.40 4.88 -26.62
N LYS A 36 -14.72 3.59 -26.72
CA LYS A 36 -13.79 2.51 -26.36
C LYS A 36 -12.57 2.59 -27.27
N LYS A 37 -11.36 2.53 -26.66
CA LYS A 37 -10.09 2.59 -27.39
C LYS A 37 -9.31 1.30 -27.11
N ASN A 38 -9.17 0.47 -28.14
CA ASN A 38 -8.63 -0.89 -28.01
C ASN A 38 -7.09 -0.92 -27.97
N ASN A 39 -6.42 0.16 -28.39
CA ASN A 39 -4.95 0.26 -28.37
C ASN A 39 -4.38 0.73 -27.02
N LEU A 40 -5.21 1.05 -26.04
CA LEU A 40 -4.74 1.31 -24.69
C LEU A 40 -4.59 -0.02 -23.92
N PRO A 41 -3.53 -0.17 -23.10
CA PRO A 41 -3.32 -1.38 -22.31
C PRO A 41 -4.53 -1.72 -21.41
N ASP A 42 -4.84 -3.02 -21.30
CA ASP A 42 -5.92 -3.50 -20.42
C ASP A 42 -5.45 -3.76 -18.96
N ARG A 43 -4.33 -3.17 -18.60
CA ARG A 43 -3.69 -3.27 -17.27
C ARG A 43 -3.00 -1.97 -16.92
N THR A 44 -2.64 -1.80 -15.67
CA THR A 44 -1.77 -0.70 -15.23
C THR A 44 -0.36 -0.89 -15.79
N ILE A 45 0.20 0.17 -16.35
CA ILE A 45 1.55 0.19 -16.92
C ILE A 45 2.36 1.29 -16.24
N GLN A 46 3.55 0.91 -15.79
CA GLN A 46 4.55 1.85 -15.33
C GLN A 46 5.50 2.19 -16.48
N TYR A 47 5.56 3.45 -16.86
CA TYR A 47 6.50 3.97 -17.85
C TYR A 47 7.72 4.53 -17.13
N SER A 48 8.81 3.77 -17.13
CA SER A 48 10.07 4.15 -16.52
C SER A 48 10.90 4.99 -17.50
N ASN A 49 10.42 6.19 -17.82
CA ASN A 49 11.16 7.15 -18.67
C ASN A 49 11.87 8.14 -17.77
N PRO A 50 13.24 8.20 -17.78
CA PRO A 50 14.00 9.11 -16.93
C PRO A 50 13.65 10.59 -17.17
N LYS A 51 13.23 10.93 -18.39
CA LYS A 51 12.81 12.29 -18.72
C LYS A 51 11.48 12.66 -18.08
N GLN A 52 10.53 11.72 -18.01
CA GLN A 52 9.22 11.92 -17.36
C GLN A 52 8.60 10.56 -16.99
N PRO A 53 8.90 10.03 -15.81
CA PRO A 53 8.28 8.81 -15.30
C PRO A 53 6.77 8.98 -15.22
N ALA A 54 6.03 7.94 -15.63
CA ALA A 54 4.58 7.99 -15.64
C ALA A 54 3.96 6.62 -15.32
N THR A 55 2.76 6.65 -14.78
CA THR A 55 1.90 5.48 -14.58
C THR A 55 0.61 5.66 -15.36
N TYR A 56 0.25 4.68 -16.15
CA TYR A 56 -1.08 4.54 -16.71
C TYR A 56 -1.90 3.58 -15.88
N CYS A 57 -3.09 3.98 -15.44
CA CYS A 57 -4.03 3.12 -14.73
C CYS A 57 -5.29 2.90 -15.57
N ARG A 58 -5.57 1.63 -15.84
CA ARG A 58 -6.78 1.20 -16.52
C ARG A 58 -7.93 1.17 -15.52
N ASN A 59 -8.61 2.26 -15.30
CA ASN A 59 -9.76 2.34 -14.41
C ASN A 59 -11.02 1.66 -15.01
N VAL A 60 -12.10 1.59 -14.22
CA VAL A 60 -13.35 0.93 -14.61
C VAL A 60 -14.04 1.66 -15.79
N GLY A 61 -14.64 0.89 -16.70
CA GLY A 61 -15.39 1.41 -17.82
C GLY A 61 -14.52 2.23 -18.79
N ARG A 62 -14.95 3.45 -19.07
CA ARG A 62 -14.25 4.40 -19.95
C ARG A 62 -13.28 5.31 -19.20
N ARG A 63 -13.15 5.21 -17.87
CA ARG A 63 -12.21 6.01 -17.11
C ARG A 63 -10.79 5.50 -17.30
N ARG A 64 -9.85 6.44 -17.42
CA ARG A 64 -8.41 6.20 -17.48
C ARG A 64 -7.71 7.22 -16.60
N ARG A 65 -6.56 6.84 -16.06
CA ARG A 65 -5.74 7.74 -15.26
C ARG A 65 -4.31 7.70 -15.77
N TRP A 66 -3.71 8.85 -15.87
CA TRP A 66 -2.26 9.01 -15.99
C TRP A 66 -1.75 9.77 -14.78
N GLU A 67 -0.66 9.27 -14.27
CA GLU A 67 0.09 9.91 -13.20
C GLU A 67 1.50 10.14 -13.74
N PHE A 68 2.08 11.33 -13.54
CA PHE A 68 3.43 11.61 -14.02
C PHE A 68 4.19 12.50 -13.04
N ALA A 69 5.51 12.20 -12.90
CA ALA A 69 6.38 12.93 -12.00
C ALA A 69 6.54 14.39 -12.45
N ILE A 70 6.49 15.30 -11.50
CA ILE A 70 6.72 16.72 -11.74
C ILE A 70 8.20 17.04 -11.50
N LYS A 71 8.84 17.60 -12.51
CA LYS A 71 10.24 18.02 -12.42
C LYS A 71 10.39 19.32 -11.62
N LYS A 72 11.54 19.51 -10.98
CA LYS A 72 11.84 20.65 -10.10
C LYS A 72 11.71 22.02 -10.78
N ASN A 73 11.85 22.08 -12.10
CA ASN A 73 11.77 23.32 -12.89
C ASN A 73 10.35 23.66 -13.37
N HIS A 74 9.34 22.88 -13.03
CA HIS A 74 7.95 23.11 -13.43
C HIS A 74 7.12 23.63 -12.27
N THR A 75 6.29 24.66 -12.52
CA THR A 75 5.32 25.14 -11.54
C THR A 75 4.06 24.29 -11.57
N ASP A 76 3.40 24.14 -10.42
CA ASP A 76 2.15 23.38 -10.29
C ASP A 76 1.08 23.90 -11.27
N LYS A 77 0.96 25.22 -11.44
CA LYS A 77 0.02 25.86 -12.37
C LYS A 77 0.29 25.47 -13.83
N ASN A 78 1.55 25.45 -14.24
CA ASN A 78 1.91 25.08 -15.61
C ASN A 78 1.59 23.62 -15.90
N VAL A 79 1.96 22.72 -15.00
CA VAL A 79 1.73 21.25 -15.14
C VAL A 79 0.24 20.91 -15.20
N LEU A 80 -0.61 21.65 -14.49
CA LEU A 80 -2.07 21.47 -14.54
C LEU A 80 -2.76 22.23 -15.70
N SER A 81 -2.01 22.92 -16.55
CA SER A 81 -2.62 23.53 -17.75
C SER A 81 -3.08 22.45 -18.74
N GLU A 82 -4.18 22.69 -19.43
CA GLU A 82 -4.68 21.74 -20.44
C GLU A 82 -3.65 21.50 -21.55
N SER A 83 -2.96 22.55 -21.99
CA SER A 83 -1.93 22.46 -23.02
C SER A 83 -0.80 21.51 -22.63
N TYR A 84 -0.31 21.61 -21.40
CA TYR A 84 0.74 20.71 -20.88
C TYR A 84 0.24 19.27 -20.81
N ILE A 85 -0.96 19.06 -20.24
CA ILE A 85 -1.55 17.73 -20.08
C ILE A 85 -1.75 17.04 -21.43
N TRP A 86 -2.35 17.73 -22.42
CA TRP A 86 -2.57 17.15 -23.74
C TRP A 86 -1.29 16.93 -24.52
N ASN A 87 -0.28 17.77 -24.34
CA ASN A 87 1.04 17.52 -24.92
C ASN A 87 1.71 16.28 -24.32
N PHE A 88 1.60 16.10 -22.98
CA PHE A 88 2.07 14.89 -22.31
C PHE A 88 1.32 13.64 -22.80
N LEU A 89 0.00 13.71 -22.97
CA LEU A 89 -0.84 12.57 -23.37
C LEU A 89 -0.74 12.22 -24.86
N LYS A 90 -0.16 13.08 -25.68
CA LYS A 90 -0.09 12.93 -27.15
C LYS A 90 0.34 11.54 -27.65
N PRO A 91 1.27 10.78 -27.02
CA PRO A 91 1.61 9.43 -27.44
C PRO A 91 0.47 8.41 -27.33
N TRP A 92 -0.54 8.66 -26.52
CA TRP A 92 -1.63 7.71 -26.23
C TRP A 92 -3.01 8.23 -26.63
N LEU A 93 -3.25 9.54 -26.44
CA LEU A 93 -4.56 10.16 -26.57
C LEU A 93 -4.43 11.59 -27.11
N ASN A 94 -5.46 12.02 -27.85
CA ASN A 94 -5.65 13.42 -28.19
C ASN A 94 -6.97 13.99 -27.60
N LYS A 95 -7.11 15.30 -27.65
CA LYS A 95 -8.26 16.03 -27.07
C LYS A 95 -9.61 15.62 -27.66
N SER A 96 -9.66 15.12 -28.88
CA SER A 96 -10.89 14.65 -29.50
C SER A 96 -11.38 13.32 -28.95
N GLU A 97 -10.50 12.49 -28.35
CA GLU A 97 -10.78 11.13 -27.92
C GLU A 97 -11.20 11.01 -26.44
N ALA A 98 -10.86 12.00 -25.60
CA ALA A 98 -11.17 11.97 -24.18
C ALA A 98 -11.49 13.35 -23.60
N ILE A 99 -12.07 13.36 -22.40
CA ILE A 99 -12.34 14.55 -21.61
C ILE A 99 -11.59 14.44 -20.30
N ILE A 100 -10.94 15.52 -19.86
CA ILE A 100 -10.33 15.59 -18.53
C ILE A 100 -11.45 15.68 -17.48
N GLU A 101 -11.61 14.65 -16.67
CA GLU A 101 -12.59 14.60 -15.57
C GLU A 101 -12.03 15.32 -14.34
N ARG A 102 -10.73 15.10 -14.05
CA ARG A 102 -10.05 15.70 -12.90
C ARG A 102 -8.56 15.82 -13.18
N LYS A 103 -7.96 16.87 -12.65
CA LYS A 103 -6.51 17.09 -12.63
C LYS A 103 -6.09 17.62 -11.26
N THR A 104 -5.06 17.07 -10.69
CA THR A 104 -4.57 17.46 -9.36
C THR A 104 -3.11 17.10 -9.19
N ILE A 105 -2.46 17.69 -8.19
CA ILE A 105 -1.11 17.33 -7.78
C ILE A 105 -1.17 16.67 -6.42
N TYR A 106 -0.48 15.56 -6.29
CA TYR A 106 -0.22 14.90 -5.02
C TYR A 106 1.26 14.96 -4.69
N THR A 107 1.55 15.20 -3.42
CA THR A 107 2.87 14.96 -2.87
C THR A 107 2.88 13.57 -2.25
N PHE A 108 3.63 12.67 -2.83
CA PHE A 108 3.84 11.33 -2.30
C PHE A 108 4.98 11.38 -1.29
N GLU A 109 4.72 10.89 -0.10
CA GLU A 109 5.67 10.89 1.01
C GLU A 109 5.81 9.48 1.59
N SER A 110 6.96 9.22 2.17
CA SER A 110 7.20 8.05 3.01
C SER A 110 7.41 8.48 4.44
N ALA A 111 6.51 8.11 5.32
CA ALA A 111 6.60 8.49 6.72
C ALA A 111 5.87 7.50 7.63
N ILE A 112 6.29 7.43 8.90
CA ILE A 112 5.66 6.58 9.91
C ILE A 112 5.52 7.34 11.23
N ALA A 113 4.37 7.23 11.88
CA ALA A 113 4.13 7.86 13.16
C ALA A 113 4.92 7.14 14.28
N ARG A 114 5.54 7.92 15.18
CA ARG A 114 6.30 7.37 16.31
C ARG A 114 5.44 6.61 17.30
N LYS A 115 4.20 7.07 17.52
CA LYS A 115 3.25 6.43 18.45
C LYS A 115 1.92 6.26 17.75
N TRP A 116 1.38 5.04 17.77
CA TRP A 116 0.09 4.69 17.16
C TRP A 116 -1.02 4.55 18.20
N ARG A 117 -0.65 4.56 19.50
CA ARG A 117 -1.56 4.52 20.64
C ARG A 117 -1.21 5.59 21.66
N LYS A 118 -2.23 6.25 22.24
CA LYS A 118 -2.13 7.08 23.44
C LYS A 118 -3.39 6.88 24.29
N GLY A 119 -3.26 6.13 25.39
CA GLY A 119 -4.41 5.72 26.19
C GLY A 119 -5.39 4.90 25.34
N ARG A 120 -6.63 5.40 25.21
CA ARG A 120 -7.70 4.78 24.40
C ARG A 120 -7.78 5.31 22.96
N VAL A 121 -6.89 6.17 22.55
CA VAL A 121 -6.84 6.73 21.20
C VAL A 121 -5.83 5.96 20.36
N PHE A 122 -6.24 5.55 19.18
CA PHE A 122 -5.42 4.83 18.20
C PHE A 122 -5.47 5.52 16.85
N ILE A 123 -4.39 5.42 16.08
CA ILE A 123 -4.33 5.83 14.68
C ILE A 123 -4.02 4.63 13.79
N ALA A 124 -4.55 4.63 12.56
CA ALA A 124 -4.40 3.57 11.57
C ALA A 124 -4.38 4.15 10.15
N GLY A 125 -3.87 3.38 9.18
CA GLY A 125 -3.77 3.82 7.79
C GLY A 125 -2.94 5.09 7.64
N ASP A 126 -3.34 6.00 6.75
CA ASP A 126 -2.58 7.21 6.43
C ASP A 126 -2.40 8.15 7.64
N ALA A 127 -3.19 8.00 8.70
CA ALA A 127 -2.97 8.70 9.95
C ALA A 127 -1.72 8.20 10.69
N ALA A 128 -1.36 6.93 10.50
CA ALA A 128 -0.22 6.28 11.15
C ALA A 128 1.01 6.14 10.24
N HIS A 129 0.83 6.03 8.93
CA HIS A 129 1.92 5.83 7.98
C HIS A 129 1.55 6.30 6.56
N LEU A 130 2.52 6.85 5.87
CA LEU A 130 2.41 7.26 4.47
C LEU A 130 3.37 6.44 3.62
N MET A 131 2.92 6.03 2.46
CA MET A 131 3.75 5.31 1.50
C MET A 131 3.48 5.76 0.06
N PRO A 132 4.50 5.80 -0.81
CA PRO A 132 4.32 6.07 -2.22
C PRO A 132 3.39 5.05 -2.88
N PRO A 133 2.62 5.41 -3.91
CA PRO A 133 1.56 4.56 -4.47
C PRO A 133 2.04 3.46 -5.41
N PHE A 134 3.33 3.34 -5.67
CA PHE A 134 3.90 2.49 -6.75
C PHE A 134 3.53 1.01 -6.67
N MET A 135 3.16 0.50 -5.51
CA MET A 135 2.67 -0.88 -5.33
C MET A 135 1.18 -0.96 -5.01
N GLY A 136 0.46 0.16 -4.89
CA GLY A 136 -0.96 0.21 -4.52
C GLY A 136 -1.27 -0.37 -3.12
N GLN A 137 -0.32 -0.34 -2.18
CA GLN A 137 -0.45 -1.01 -0.88
C GLN A 137 -0.98 -0.13 0.26
N GLY A 138 -1.16 1.18 0.06
CA GLY A 138 -1.59 2.10 1.13
C GLY A 138 -2.93 1.69 1.75
N MET A 139 -3.97 1.57 0.94
CA MET A 139 -5.29 1.11 1.39
C MET A 139 -5.23 -0.28 2.04
N CYS A 140 -4.52 -1.22 1.42
CA CYS A 140 -4.37 -2.58 1.95
C CYS A 140 -3.66 -2.59 3.31
N ALA A 141 -2.66 -1.72 3.53
CA ALA A 141 -1.99 -1.57 4.82
C ALA A 141 -2.97 -1.06 5.89
N GLY A 142 -3.78 -0.05 5.57
CA GLY A 142 -4.82 0.45 6.47
C GLY A 142 -5.88 -0.60 6.83
N ILE A 143 -6.31 -1.42 5.87
CA ILE A 143 -7.22 -2.55 6.12
C ILE A 143 -6.57 -3.56 7.08
N ARG A 144 -5.29 -3.90 6.87
CA ARG A 144 -4.55 -4.79 7.78
C ARG A 144 -4.40 -4.20 9.18
N ASP A 145 -4.21 -2.89 9.30
CA ASP A 145 -4.18 -2.20 10.60
C ASP A 145 -5.53 -2.33 11.31
N ALA A 146 -6.62 -2.02 10.62
CA ALA A 146 -7.96 -2.12 11.17
C ALA A 146 -8.28 -3.57 11.58
N SER A 147 -7.94 -4.55 10.75
CA SER A 147 -8.12 -5.97 11.07
C SER A 147 -7.32 -6.38 12.31
N ASN A 148 -6.05 -5.97 12.40
CA ASN A 148 -5.20 -6.30 13.56
C ASN A 148 -5.71 -5.64 14.86
N LEU A 149 -6.18 -4.40 14.78
CA LEU A 149 -6.63 -3.64 15.95
C LEU A 149 -8.04 -4.05 16.42
N ALA A 150 -8.97 -4.32 15.48
CA ALA A 150 -10.38 -4.53 15.79
C ALA A 150 -10.62 -5.73 16.72
N TRP A 151 -10.01 -6.89 16.44
CA TRP A 151 -10.18 -8.07 17.29
C TRP A 151 -9.55 -7.87 18.68
N LYS A 152 -8.46 -7.12 18.77
CA LYS A 152 -7.80 -6.80 20.05
C LYS A 152 -8.71 -5.91 20.92
N ILE A 153 -9.29 -4.87 20.34
CA ILE A 153 -10.26 -4.02 21.02
C ILE A 153 -11.49 -4.83 21.47
N ALA A 154 -12.02 -5.65 20.55
CA ALA A 154 -13.19 -6.48 20.86
C ALA A 154 -12.93 -7.43 22.03
N ASN A 155 -11.76 -8.05 22.11
CA ASN A 155 -11.40 -8.94 23.22
C ASN A 155 -11.19 -8.18 24.54
N CYS A 156 -10.58 -7.01 24.51
CA CYS A 156 -10.44 -6.18 25.74
C CYS A 156 -11.81 -5.74 26.27
N ILE A 157 -12.75 -5.36 25.38
CA ILE A 157 -14.07 -4.89 25.80
C ILE A 157 -15.01 -6.05 26.22
N ARG A 158 -15.11 -7.09 25.39
CA ARG A 158 -16.10 -8.16 25.58
C ARG A 158 -15.59 -9.25 26.52
N ASN A 159 -14.33 -9.64 26.36
CA ASN A 159 -13.76 -10.79 27.05
C ASN A 159 -12.85 -10.37 28.23
N LYS A 160 -12.82 -9.07 28.56
CA LYS A 160 -12.02 -8.50 29.66
C LYS A 160 -10.53 -8.89 29.59
N PHE A 161 -9.99 -9.07 28.38
CA PHE A 161 -8.55 -9.28 28.22
C PHE A 161 -7.78 -8.06 28.70
N ASP A 162 -6.58 -8.29 29.20
CA ASP A 162 -5.69 -7.24 29.63
C ASP A 162 -5.39 -6.24 28.49
N GLU A 163 -5.40 -4.95 28.77
CA GLU A 163 -5.14 -3.89 27.79
C GLU A 163 -3.70 -3.93 27.24
N THR A 164 -2.79 -4.71 27.82
CA THR A 164 -1.45 -4.96 27.27
C THR A 164 -1.52 -5.57 25.87
N LEU A 165 -2.59 -6.33 25.57
CA LEU A 165 -2.87 -6.81 24.22
C LEU A 165 -2.90 -5.68 23.18
N LEU A 166 -3.42 -4.51 23.54
CA LEU A 166 -3.50 -3.35 22.65
C LEU A 166 -2.13 -2.73 22.35
N ASN A 167 -1.14 -2.95 23.22
CA ASN A 167 0.23 -2.47 22.97
C ASN A 167 0.92 -3.23 21.84
N THR A 168 0.46 -4.45 21.55
CA THR A 168 1.01 -5.24 20.44
C THR A 168 0.60 -4.74 19.05
N TYR A 169 -0.43 -3.89 18.96
CA TYR A 169 -0.89 -3.33 17.70
C TYR A 169 0.23 -2.65 16.92
N GLN A 170 0.86 -1.65 17.53
CA GLN A 170 1.95 -0.93 16.87
C GLN A 170 3.17 -1.83 16.65
N SER A 171 3.58 -2.62 17.64
CA SER A 171 4.78 -3.47 17.50
C SER A 171 4.65 -4.54 16.42
N GLU A 172 3.45 -5.06 16.18
CA GLU A 172 3.17 -6.00 15.10
C GLU A 172 3.08 -5.31 13.74
N ARG A 173 2.35 -4.18 13.67
CA ARG A 173 2.02 -3.56 12.39
C ARG A 173 3.12 -2.65 11.86
N SER A 174 3.82 -1.90 12.71
CA SER A 174 4.81 -0.91 12.26
C SER A 174 5.96 -1.54 11.47
N LEU A 175 6.47 -2.71 11.89
CA LEU A 175 7.54 -3.41 11.16
C LEU A 175 7.06 -3.89 9.79
N ASN A 176 5.85 -4.48 9.75
CA ASN A 176 5.23 -4.95 8.52
C ASN A 176 5.01 -3.80 7.52
N VAL A 177 4.49 -2.68 8.00
CA VAL A 177 4.24 -1.49 7.18
C VAL A 177 5.56 -0.86 6.70
N LYS A 178 6.58 -0.80 7.56
CA LYS A 178 7.88 -0.23 7.21
C LYS A 178 8.50 -0.97 6.02
N GLU A 179 8.43 -2.30 5.98
CA GLU A 179 8.94 -3.10 4.86
C GLU A 179 8.18 -2.81 3.54
N TYR A 180 6.84 -2.59 3.61
CA TYR A 180 6.07 -2.11 2.45
C TYR A 180 6.54 -0.73 2.00
N ILE A 181 6.72 0.22 2.93
CA ILE A 181 7.18 1.59 2.60
C ILE A 181 8.56 1.54 1.92
N GLU A 182 9.52 0.84 2.52
CA GLU A 182 10.87 0.72 1.96
C GLU A 182 10.88 0.07 0.58
N THR A 183 10.00 -0.92 0.36
CA THR A 183 9.88 -1.54 -0.96
C THR A 183 9.24 -0.60 -1.98
N THR A 184 8.22 0.17 -1.60
CA THR A 184 7.62 1.17 -2.49
C THR A 184 8.58 2.31 -2.80
N MET A 185 9.45 2.70 -1.86
CA MET A 185 10.51 3.69 -2.09
C MET A 185 11.50 3.19 -3.15
N ARG A 186 12.02 1.96 -3.00
CA ARG A 186 12.89 1.32 -4.00
C ARG A 186 12.24 1.24 -5.37
N MET A 187 10.94 0.95 -5.43
CA MET A 187 10.19 0.98 -6.70
C MET A 187 10.13 2.40 -7.29
N GLY A 188 9.93 3.42 -6.46
CA GLY A 188 9.96 4.82 -6.89
C GLY A 188 11.33 5.24 -7.43
N GLU A 189 12.40 4.83 -6.78
CA GLU A 189 13.77 5.05 -7.26
C GLU A 189 14.00 4.36 -8.60
N PHE A 190 13.58 3.10 -8.74
CA PHE A 190 13.66 2.36 -9.99
C PHE A 190 12.90 3.05 -11.13
N VAL A 191 11.70 3.56 -10.88
CA VAL A 191 10.89 4.27 -11.86
C VAL A 191 11.58 5.55 -12.36
N ASN A 192 12.37 6.20 -11.49
CA ASN A 192 13.04 7.46 -11.78
C ASN A 192 14.45 7.29 -12.38
N ALA A 193 15.10 6.14 -12.22
CA ALA A 193 16.53 5.95 -12.47
C ALA A 193 16.84 4.73 -13.36
N VAL A 194 16.17 4.60 -14.49
CA VAL A 194 16.28 3.40 -15.38
C VAL A 194 17.69 3.11 -15.90
N GLU A 195 18.63 4.05 -15.82
CA GLU A 195 19.99 3.82 -16.34
C GLU A 195 21.00 3.23 -15.34
N SER A 196 20.70 3.18 -14.04
CA SER A 196 21.73 2.89 -13.03
C SER A 196 21.41 1.82 -11.97
N ILE A 197 20.21 1.19 -11.99
CA ILE A 197 19.84 0.25 -10.92
C ILE A 197 19.99 -1.19 -11.39
N GLN A 198 20.92 -1.92 -10.77
CA GLN A 198 20.94 -3.37 -10.82
C GLN A 198 19.64 -3.90 -10.22
N ILE A 199 18.91 -4.68 -11.02
CA ILE A 199 17.63 -5.25 -10.64
C ILE A 199 17.87 -6.30 -9.57
N THR A 200 17.30 -6.09 -8.38
CA THR A 200 17.37 -7.04 -7.28
C THR A 200 16.64 -8.34 -7.63
N ASP A 201 17.01 -9.44 -6.97
CA ASP A 201 16.57 -10.83 -7.22
C ASP A 201 15.05 -11.09 -7.28
N ASN A 202 14.22 -10.09 -6.95
CA ASN A 202 12.76 -10.21 -6.94
C ASN A 202 12.06 -9.82 -8.24
N ILE A 203 12.81 -9.42 -9.28
CA ILE A 203 12.26 -9.02 -10.58
C ILE A 203 12.61 -10.07 -11.62
N LYS A 204 11.59 -10.75 -12.15
CA LYS A 204 11.74 -11.71 -13.25
C LYS A 204 11.45 -11.00 -14.57
N SER A 205 12.31 -11.21 -15.57
CA SER A 205 12.07 -10.80 -16.95
C SER A 205 11.52 -11.97 -17.76
N ASP A 206 10.51 -11.72 -18.58
CA ASP A 206 10.08 -12.69 -19.58
C ASP A 206 10.83 -12.45 -20.92
N ASN A 207 10.62 -13.37 -21.89
CA ASN A 207 11.25 -13.30 -23.21
C ASN A 207 10.82 -12.05 -24.04
N LYS A 208 9.89 -11.23 -23.53
CA LYS A 208 9.42 -9.98 -24.13
C LYS A 208 9.97 -8.74 -23.42
N GLY A 209 10.91 -8.92 -22.50
CA GLY A 209 11.49 -7.82 -21.71
C GLY A 209 10.55 -7.26 -20.64
N ILE A 210 9.39 -7.88 -20.39
CA ILE A 210 8.47 -7.48 -19.33
C ILE A 210 9.02 -7.96 -18.00
N LYS A 211 9.26 -7.03 -17.09
CA LYS A 211 9.74 -7.32 -15.74
C LYS A 211 8.55 -7.44 -14.79
N SER A 212 8.45 -8.53 -14.05
CA SER A 212 7.45 -8.74 -13.02
C SER A 212 8.11 -8.84 -11.65
N MET A 213 7.52 -8.19 -10.65
CA MET A 213 7.96 -8.26 -9.26
C MET A 213 6.98 -9.14 -8.46
N GLN A 214 7.52 -10.07 -7.69
CA GLN A 214 6.70 -10.87 -6.79
C GLN A 214 6.14 -10.00 -5.65
N SER A 215 4.88 -10.23 -5.27
CA SER A 215 4.29 -9.61 -4.10
C SER A 215 5.08 -9.98 -2.84
N ILE A 216 5.53 -8.97 -2.11
CA ILE A 216 6.16 -9.18 -0.82
C ILE A 216 5.12 -9.61 0.22
N LYS A 217 5.55 -10.40 1.19
CA LYS A 217 4.74 -10.87 2.32
C LYS A 217 5.45 -10.56 3.63
N PRO A 218 5.51 -9.28 4.03
CA PRO A 218 6.20 -8.88 5.24
C PRO A 218 5.59 -9.54 6.47
N LYS A 219 6.45 -9.97 7.39
CA LYS A 219 6.03 -10.54 8.66
C LYS A 219 5.47 -9.45 9.58
N LEU A 220 4.57 -9.86 10.47
CA LEU A 220 4.23 -9.04 11.63
C LEU A 220 5.43 -8.93 12.57
N GLY A 221 5.55 -7.78 13.22
CA GLY A 221 6.56 -7.57 14.25
C GLY A 221 6.28 -8.34 15.55
N LYS A 222 6.85 -7.86 16.65
CA LYS A 222 6.70 -8.51 17.97
C LYS A 222 5.24 -8.43 18.46
N GLY A 223 4.68 -9.57 18.83
CA GLY A 223 3.38 -9.72 19.47
C GLY A 223 3.50 -10.54 20.76
N LEU A 224 2.42 -11.15 21.21
CA LEU A 224 2.37 -11.98 22.42
C LEU A 224 2.99 -13.37 22.25
N GLY A 225 3.22 -13.81 21.01
CA GLY A 225 3.75 -15.15 20.72
C GLY A 225 5.21 -15.34 21.11
N ASN A 226 5.65 -16.58 21.11
CA ASN A 226 7.03 -16.94 21.41
C ASN A 226 8.00 -16.26 20.42
N LEU A 227 8.92 -15.47 20.92
CA LEU A 227 9.89 -14.71 20.13
C LEU A 227 10.90 -15.62 19.38
N LYS A 228 11.09 -16.85 19.84
CA LYS A 228 12.00 -17.84 19.22
C LYS A 228 11.34 -18.59 18.05
N ASP A 229 10.02 -18.51 17.88
CA ASP A 229 9.31 -19.18 16.80
C ASP A 229 9.67 -18.55 15.44
N ARG A 230 10.28 -19.32 14.55
CA ARG A 230 10.68 -18.90 13.19
C ARG A 230 9.49 -18.55 12.29
N ASN A 231 8.30 -19.08 12.59
CA ASN A 231 7.08 -18.84 11.82
C ASN A 231 6.24 -17.68 12.35
N ARG A 232 6.60 -17.15 13.51
CA ARG A 232 5.90 -15.99 14.11
C ARG A 232 5.78 -14.83 13.11
N GLY A 233 4.58 -14.28 13.02
CA GLY A 233 4.26 -13.14 12.17
C GLY A 233 4.15 -13.45 10.67
N LYS A 234 4.49 -14.67 10.23
CA LYS A 234 4.26 -15.09 8.84
C LYS A 234 2.76 -15.30 8.59
N THR A 235 2.36 -15.04 7.36
CA THR A 235 1.02 -15.43 6.90
C THR A 235 0.88 -16.95 6.92
N PHE A 236 -0.15 -17.45 7.56
CA PHE A 236 -0.44 -18.87 7.58
C PHE A 236 -0.85 -19.35 6.18
N PRO A 237 -0.29 -20.46 5.66
CA PRO A 237 -0.63 -20.94 4.34
C PRO A 237 -2.09 -21.41 4.29
N GLN A 238 -2.79 -21.02 3.24
CA GLN A 238 -4.16 -21.44 2.96
C GLN A 238 -4.15 -22.63 2.03
N PHE A 239 -4.39 -23.81 2.57
CA PHE A 239 -4.51 -25.03 1.78
C PHE A 239 -5.93 -25.18 1.24
N LYS A 240 -6.05 -25.57 -0.04
CA LYS A 240 -7.33 -26.01 -0.59
C LYS A 240 -7.68 -27.37 -0.03
N LEU A 241 -8.85 -27.48 0.57
CA LEU A 241 -9.42 -28.71 1.10
C LEU A 241 -10.22 -29.43 -0.01
N LYS A 242 -10.63 -30.70 0.25
CA LYS A 242 -11.32 -31.56 -0.75
C LYS A 242 -12.55 -30.93 -1.42
N ASN A 243 -13.21 -29.95 -0.79
CA ASN A 243 -14.41 -29.26 -1.28
C ASN A 243 -14.10 -27.86 -1.84
N ASN A 244 -12.88 -27.60 -2.27
CA ASN A 244 -12.38 -26.29 -2.73
C ASN A 244 -12.47 -25.14 -1.70
N LYS A 245 -12.82 -25.42 -0.45
CA LYS A 245 -12.76 -24.45 0.64
C LYS A 245 -11.34 -24.32 1.18
N THR A 246 -11.04 -23.17 1.75
CA THR A 246 -9.77 -22.92 2.46
C THR A 246 -9.97 -23.11 3.97
N LEU A 247 -8.88 -23.10 4.74
CA LEU A 247 -8.98 -23.15 6.20
C LEU A 247 -9.78 -21.96 6.75
N ASP A 248 -9.60 -20.76 6.17
CA ASP A 248 -10.32 -19.56 6.60
C ASP A 248 -11.84 -19.67 6.40
N ASP A 249 -12.32 -20.46 5.44
CA ASP A 249 -13.75 -20.70 5.24
C ASP A 249 -14.38 -21.47 6.41
N TYR A 250 -13.58 -22.26 7.13
CA TYR A 250 -14.04 -23.00 8.31
C TYR A 250 -13.88 -22.21 9.61
N PHE A 251 -12.83 -21.41 9.71
CA PHE A 251 -12.41 -20.78 10.97
C PHE A 251 -12.57 -19.26 10.99
N SER A 252 -13.17 -18.68 9.97
CA SER A 252 -13.25 -17.23 9.72
C SER A 252 -13.76 -16.37 10.89
N LYS A 253 -14.46 -16.96 11.85
CA LYS A 253 -15.08 -16.22 12.99
C LYS A 253 -14.47 -16.56 14.36
N LYS A 254 -13.54 -17.52 14.43
CA LYS A 254 -12.95 -17.98 15.69
C LYS A 254 -11.43 -18.08 15.54
N GLY A 255 -10.71 -17.90 16.63
CA GLY A 255 -9.30 -18.22 16.66
C GLY A 255 -9.08 -19.70 16.36
N MET A 256 -7.97 -20.03 15.69
CA MET A 256 -7.58 -21.39 15.36
C MET A 256 -6.33 -21.77 16.13
N LEU A 257 -6.37 -22.88 16.83
CA LEU A 257 -5.21 -23.52 17.44
C LEU A 257 -4.84 -24.75 16.61
N ILE A 258 -3.67 -24.73 16.01
CA ILE A 258 -3.12 -25.87 15.26
C ILE A 258 -2.14 -26.61 16.16
N LEU A 259 -2.44 -27.86 16.45
CA LEU A 259 -1.60 -28.72 17.26
C LEU A 259 -0.98 -29.82 16.40
N SER A 260 0.28 -30.16 16.63
CA SER A 260 0.82 -31.40 16.12
C SER A 260 0.18 -32.58 16.85
N SER A 261 0.10 -33.75 16.20
CA SER A 261 -0.49 -34.96 16.79
C SER A 261 0.15 -35.40 18.13
N LYS A 262 1.31 -34.84 18.48
CA LYS A 262 2.03 -35.12 19.73
C LYS A 262 1.62 -34.25 20.91
N ILE A 263 0.79 -33.21 20.69
CA ILE A 263 0.38 -32.27 21.74
C ILE A 263 -1.14 -32.41 21.93
N LYS A 264 -1.56 -32.94 23.07
CA LYS A 264 -2.96 -32.91 23.49
C LYS A 264 -3.22 -31.58 24.24
N PRO A 265 -4.30 -30.82 23.94
CA PRO A 265 -4.66 -29.66 24.73
C PRO A 265 -4.97 -30.14 26.16
N LYS A 266 -4.45 -29.44 27.17
CA LYS A 266 -4.97 -29.60 28.53
C LYS A 266 -6.38 -29.03 28.51
N ASN A 267 -7.34 -29.82 28.96
CA ASN A 267 -8.73 -29.36 29.14
C ASN A 267 -8.70 -28.12 30.03
N SER A 268 -9.19 -27.00 29.50
CA SER A 268 -9.45 -25.76 30.24
C SER A 268 -10.89 -25.74 30.68
#